data_0cba94254932f3528d98ef68161762f8
#
_entry.id   0cba94254932f3528d98ef68161762f8
#
_cell.length_a   1.000
_cell.length_b   1.000
_cell.length_c   1.000
_cell.angle_alpha   90.00
_cell.angle_beta   90.00
_cell.angle_gamma   90.00
#
_symmetry.space_group_name_H-M   'P 1'
#
loop_
_entity.id
_entity.type
_entity.pdbx_description
1 polymer ?
#
loop_
_entity_poly.entity_id
_entity_poly.type
_entity_poly.pdbx_seq_one_letter_code
_entity_poly.pdbx_strand_id
1 'polypeptide(L)'
;VGMVVPFAFCMAALWEGRLDAVWTRWSRPWALAAWGFLTIGIALGSWWAYYELGWGGWWFWDPVENASLLPWLAGLALLHSLAVTEKRGVFKAWTIMLAIFAFALSLLGTFLVRSGVITSVHSFAADPTRGLVILVILGIIVGGGLLMFALRGWRLTIESQYQLISRESFLVINNVIILI
;
A
#
# COMPACT_ATOMS: atom_id res chain seq x y z
N VAL A 1 2.00 2.52 -9.78
CA VAL A 1 0.77 2.59 -10.61
C VAL A 1 -0.24 1.51 -10.19
N GLY A 2 0.16 0.23 -10.07
CA GLY A 2 -0.77 -0.87 -9.79
C GLY A 2 -1.59 -0.73 -8.49
N MET A 3 -1.04 -0.14 -7.43
CA MET A 3 -1.74 0.04 -6.15
C MET A 3 -2.93 1.02 -6.21
N VAL A 4 -3.08 1.79 -7.29
CA VAL A 4 -4.26 2.64 -7.51
C VAL A 4 -5.54 1.82 -7.68
N VAL A 5 -5.45 0.61 -8.24
CA VAL A 5 -6.63 -0.21 -8.54
C VAL A 5 -7.33 -0.69 -7.26
N PRO A 6 -6.65 -1.36 -6.30
CA PRO A 6 -7.28 -1.72 -5.03
C PRO A 6 -7.73 -0.50 -4.22
N PHE A 7 -7.01 0.63 -4.29
CA PHE A 7 -7.45 1.89 -3.70
C PHE A 7 -8.76 2.38 -4.32
N ALA A 8 -8.87 2.45 -5.65
CA ALA A 8 -10.07 2.91 -6.34
C ALA A 8 -11.27 2.02 -6.04
N PHE A 9 -11.09 0.70 -5.99
CA PHE A 9 -12.15 -0.22 -5.59
C PHE A 9 -12.59 -0.02 -4.13
N CYS A 10 -11.65 0.31 -3.23
CA CYS A 10 -11.98 0.69 -1.86
C CYS A 10 -12.82 1.96 -1.80
N MET A 11 -12.46 2.97 -2.57
CA MET A 11 -13.21 4.23 -2.62
C MET A 11 -14.61 4.03 -3.19
N ALA A 12 -14.75 3.24 -4.24
CA ALA A 12 -16.05 2.89 -4.80
C ALA A 12 -16.93 2.13 -3.79
N ALA A 13 -16.35 1.14 -3.10
CA ALA A 13 -17.05 0.36 -2.08
C ALA A 13 -17.52 1.22 -0.89
N LEU A 14 -16.69 2.16 -0.43
CA LEU A 14 -17.06 3.14 0.59
C LEU A 14 -18.17 4.08 0.08
N TRP A 15 -18.09 4.50 -1.17
CA TRP A 15 -19.10 5.37 -1.79
C TRP A 15 -20.45 4.69 -1.86
N GLU A 16 -20.51 3.46 -2.33
CA GLU A 16 -21.73 2.66 -2.44
C GLU A 16 -22.22 2.10 -1.10
N GLY A 17 -21.35 2.05 -0.08
CA GLY A 17 -21.64 1.40 1.21
C GLY A 17 -21.68 -0.13 1.12
N ARG A 18 -21.06 -0.72 0.10
CA ARG A 18 -21.01 -2.15 -0.15
C ARG A 18 -19.60 -2.69 0.07
N LEU A 19 -19.39 -3.25 1.25
CA LEU A 19 -18.13 -3.90 1.65
C LEU A 19 -18.42 -5.37 1.96
N ASP A 20 -18.79 -6.09 0.92
CA ASP A 20 -19.12 -7.51 0.96
C ASP A 20 -17.96 -8.39 0.42
N ALA A 21 -18.16 -9.71 0.48
CA ALA A 21 -17.17 -10.68 -0.05
C ALA A 21 -16.99 -10.55 -1.58
N VAL A 22 -17.94 -9.96 -2.30
CA VAL A 22 -17.83 -9.76 -3.75
C VAL A 22 -16.79 -8.70 -4.04
N TRP A 23 -16.82 -7.58 -3.31
CA TRP A 23 -15.82 -6.52 -3.43
C TRP A 23 -14.39 -7.04 -3.19
N THR A 24 -14.16 -7.80 -2.12
CA THR A 24 -12.82 -8.36 -1.81
C THR A 24 -12.36 -9.35 -2.86
N ARG A 25 -13.27 -10.19 -3.38
CA ARG A 25 -12.99 -11.14 -4.47
C ARG A 25 -12.54 -10.43 -5.75
N TRP A 26 -13.17 -9.30 -6.09
CA TRP A 26 -12.78 -8.51 -7.26
C TRP A 26 -11.48 -7.74 -7.05
N SER A 27 -11.23 -7.22 -5.84
CA SER A 27 -10.04 -6.41 -5.53
C SER A 27 -8.77 -7.26 -5.43
N ARG A 28 -8.87 -8.49 -4.93
CA ARG A 28 -7.72 -9.36 -4.62
C ARG A 28 -6.83 -9.70 -5.81
N PRO A 29 -7.34 -10.11 -7.00
CA PRO A 29 -6.49 -10.39 -8.16
C PRO A 29 -5.67 -9.17 -8.61
N TRP A 30 -6.26 -7.98 -8.56
CA TRP A 30 -5.58 -6.75 -8.93
C TRP A 30 -4.52 -6.35 -7.92
N ALA A 31 -4.81 -6.50 -6.62
CA ALA A 31 -3.82 -6.28 -5.57
C ALA A 31 -2.65 -7.25 -5.70
N LEU A 32 -2.92 -8.54 -6.00
CA LEU A 32 -1.89 -9.55 -6.23
C LEU A 32 -1.04 -9.23 -7.45
N ALA A 33 -1.65 -8.85 -8.57
CA ALA A 33 -0.95 -8.45 -9.78
C ALA A 33 -0.05 -7.22 -9.51
N ALA A 34 -0.59 -6.19 -8.84
CA ALA A 34 0.17 -4.99 -8.48
C ALA A 34 1.37 -5.31 -7.59
N TRP A 35 1.17 -6.14 -6.57
CA TRP A 35 2.23 -6.59 -5.67
C TRP A 35 3.28 -7.45 -6.40
N GLY A 36 2.84 -8.35 -7.29
CA GLY A 36 3.73 -9.17 -8.13
C GLY A 36 4.62 -8.33 -9.03
N PHE A 37 4.07 -7.34 -9.74
CA PHE A 37 4.87 -6.41 -10.56
C PHE A 37 5.82 -5.56 -9.72
N LEU A 38 5.41 -5.13 -8.53
CA LEU A 38 6.30 -4.40 -7.61
C LEU A 38 7.45 -5.31 -7.14
N THR A 39 7.19 -6.57 -6.84
CA THR A 39 8.21 -7.57 -6.48
C THR A 39 9.23 -7.75 -7.60
N ILE A 40 8.76 -7.91 -8.85
CA ILE A 40 9.63 -8.01 -10.02
C ILE A 40 10.44 -6.73 -10.18
N GLY A 41 9.82 -5.56 -10.02
CA GLY A 41 10.51 -4.27 -10.13
C GLY A 41 11.61 -4.10 -9.08
N ILE A 42 11.36 -4.48 -7.82
CA ILE A 42 12.37 -4.46 -6.75
C ILE A 42 13.51 -5.43 -7.08
N ALA A 43 13.20 -6.66 -7.48
CA ALA A 43 14.21 -7.66 -7.83
C ALA A 43 15.12 -7.22 -9.01
N LEU A 44 14.51 -6.67 -10.07
CA LEU A 44 15.25 -6.15 -11.22
C LEU A 44 16.07 -4.90 -10.86
N GLY A 45 15.55 -4.02 -9.99
CA GLY A 45 16.27 -2.86 -9.48
C GLY A 45 17.49 -3.25 -8.66
N SER A 46 17.35 -4.25 -7.77
CA SER A 46 18.46 -4.81 -6.99
C SER A 46 19.52 -5.44 -7.89
N TRP A 47 19.09 -6.20 -8.90
CA TRP A 47 19.99 -6.80 -9.87
C TRP A 47 20.76 -5.72 -10.67
N TRP A 48 20.07 -4.68 -11.13
CA TRP A 48 20.67 -3.55 -11.82
C TRP A 48 21.70 -2.84 -10.93
N ALA A 49 21.40 -2.55 -9.67
CA ALA A 49 22.31 -1.91 -8.73
C ALA A 49 23.58 -2.75 -8.51
N TYR A 50 23.43 -4.08 -8.42
CA TYR A 50 24.56 -4.99 -8.26
C TYR A 50 25.51 -4.97 -9.46
N TYR A 51 24.99 -5.01 -10.69
CA TYR A 51 25.81 -5.09 -11.89
C TYR A 51 26.30 -3.74 -12.39
N GLU A 52 25.44 -2.73 -12.44
CA GLU A 52 25.75 -1.44 -13.06
C GLU A 52 26.39 -0.44 -12.11
N LEU A 53 25.99 -0.44 -10.84
CA LEU A 53 26.56 0.45 -9.85
C LEU A 53 27.79 -0.16 -9.16
N GLY A 54 28.06 -1.45 -9.38
CA GLY A 54 29.20 -2.15 -8.76
C GLY A 54 29.06 -2.28 -7.25
N TRP A 55 27.85 -2.26 -6.74
CA TRP A 55 27.62 -2.45 -5.31
C TRP A 55 27.91 -3.92 -4.93
N GLY A 56 28.51 -4.14 -3.78
CA GLY A 56 28.92 -5.47 -3.32
C GLY A 56 27.78 -6.37 -2.85
N GLY A 57 26.52 -5.98 -3.05
CA GLY A 57 25.33 -6.72 -2.61
C GLY A 57 24.07 -6.32 -3.35
N TRP A 58 22.97 -6.99 -3.01
CA TRP A 58 21.66 -6.79 -3.65
C TRP A 58 20.80 -5.74 -2.99
N TRP A 59 21.11 -5.33 -1.76
CA TRP A 59 20.31 -4.40 -0.98
C TRP A 59 21.20 -3.62 -0.01
N PHE A 60 21.07 -2.30 0.00
CA PHE A 60 21.91 -1.38 0.78
C PHE A 60 21.14 -0.45 1.70
N TRP A 61 19.83 -0.66 1.83
CA TRP A 61 18.97 0.21 2.63
C TRP A 61 19.01 1.67 2.15
N ASP A 62 19.29 1.87 0.88
CA ASP A 62 19.23 3.19 0.27
C ASP A 62 17.81 3.78 0.38
N PRO A 63 17.66 5.10 0.57
CA PRO A 63 16.35 5.74 0.71
C PRO A 63 15.36 5.42 -0.42
N VAL A 64 15.82 5.25 -1.65
CA VAL A 64 14.97 4.89 -2.80
C VAL A 64 14.57 3.41 -2.77
N GLU A 65 15.48 2.53 -2.36
CA GLU A 65 15.15 1.12 -2.11
C GLU A 65 14.07 1.00 -1.04
N ASN A 66 14.25 1.68 0.09
CA ASN A 66 13.27 1.71 1.18
C ASN A 66 11.92 2.31 0.72
N ALA A 67 11.93 3.34 -0.13
CA ALA A 67 10.71 3.92 -0.70
C ALA A 67 9.92 2.93 -1.55
N SER A 68 10.57 1.92 -2.14
CA SER A 68 9.91 0.82 -2.86
C SER A 68 9.47 -0.32 -1.95
N LEU A 69 10.22 -0.59 -0.88
CA LEU A 69 9.94 -1.64 0.09
C LEU A 69 8.68 -1.34 0.93
N LEU A 70 8.48 -0.08 1.33
CA LEU A 70 7.33 0.31 2.15
C LEU A 70 5.97 -0.07 1.52
N PRO A 71 5.66 0.31 0.25
CA PRO A 71 4.41 -0.11 -0.38
C PRO A 71 4.36 -1.63 -0.66
N TRP A 72 5.50 -2.30 -0.79
CA TRP A 72 5.57 -3.76 -0.92
C TRP A 72 5.11 -4.46 0.36
N LEU A 73 5.59 -4.04 1.53
CA LEU A 73 5.17 -4.56 2.83
C LEU A 73 3.69 -4.27 3.10
N ALA A 74 3.23 -3.03 2.83
CA ALA A 74 1.82 -2.66 2.96
C ALA A 74 0.92 -3.46 1.99
N GLY A 75 1.40 -3.74 0.78
CA GLY A 75 0.72 -4.57 -0.21
C GLY A 75 0.59 -6.02 0.24
N LEU A 76 1.61 -6.57 0.87
CA LEU A 76 1.58 -7.92 1.46
C LEU A 76 0.54 -8.01 2.59
N ALA A 77 0.54 -7.02 3.51
CA ALA A 77 -0.46 -6.93 4.57
C ALA A 77 -1.88 -6.80 4.00
N LEU A 78 -2.06 -5.99 2.94
CA LEU A 78 -3.33 -5.84 2.22
C LEU A 78 -3.82 -7.16 1.63
N LEU A 79 -2.95 -7.94 0.97
CA LEU A 79 -3.31 -9.24 0.40
C LEU A 79 -3.80 -10.23 1.45
N HIS A 80 -3.14 -10.28 2.61
CA HIS A 80 -3.57 -11.09 3.74
C HIS A 80 -4.93 -10.64 4.28
N SER A 81 -5.10 -9.32 4.44
CA SER A 81 -6.35 -8.75 4.94
C SER A 81 -7.51 -8.98 3.97
N LEU A 82 -7.30 -8.80 2.65
CA LEU A 82 -8.30 -9.11 1.62
C LEU A 82 -8.75 -10.57 1.66
N ALA A 83 -7.80 -11.51 1.82
CA ALA A 83 -8.11 -12.94 1.89
C ALA A 83 -8.94 -13.30 3.12
N VAL A 84 -8.69 -12.65 4.26
CA VAL A 84 -9.46 -12.85 5.50
C VAL A 84 -10.85 -12.22 5.39
N THR A 85 -10.92 -10.99 4.87
CA THR A 85 -12.19 -10.28 4.66
C THR A 85 -13.09 -11.06 3.70
N GLU A 86 -12.52 -11.62 2.61
CA GLU A 86 -13.27 -12.44 1.65
C GLU A 86 -13.87 -13.69 2.29
N LYS A 87 -13.07 -14.40 3.12
CA LYS A 87 -13.47 -15.71 3.67
C LYS A 87 -14.31 -15.63 4.93
N ARG A 88 -14.13 -14.57 5.73
CA ARG A 88 -14.68 -14.47 7.09
C ARG A 88 -15.55 -13.23 7.32
N GLY A 89 -15.58 -12.26 6.39
CA GLY A 89 -16.34 -11.01 6.53
C GLY A 89 -15.79 -10.03 7.59
N VAL A 90 -14.61 -10.33 8.16
CA VAL A 90 -13.96 -9.52 9.20
C VAL A 90 -12.87 -8.60 8.62
N PHE A 91 -12.38 -7.63 9.39
CA PHE A 91 -11.30 -6.68 9.02
C PHE A 91 -11.63 -5.70 7.89
N LYS A 92 -12.91 -5.47 7.58
CA LYS A 92 -13.33 -4.56 6.50
C LYS A 92 -12.66 -3.17 6.61
N ALA A 93 -12.72 -2.55 7.79
CA ALA A 93 -12.10 -1.25 8.05
C ALA A 93 -10.57 -1.29 7.90
N TRP A 94 -9.94 -2.33 8.45
CA TRP A 94 -8.49 -2.54 8.36
C TRP A 94 -8.04 -2.73 6.89
N THR A 95 -8.77 -3.52 6.12
CA THR A 95 -8.51 -3.75 4.69
C THR A 95 -8.56 -2.46 3.88
N ILE A 96 -9.54 -1.58 4.17
CA ILE A 96 -9.64 -0.28 3.52
C ILE A 96 -8.46 0.61 3.90
N MET A 97 -8.13 0.69 5.20
CA MET A 97 -6.99 1.47 5.65
C MET A 97 -5.68 1.01 5.01
N LEU A 98 -5.46 -0.30 4.90
CA LEU A 98 -4.30 -0.86 4.22
C LEU A 98 -4.26 -0.53 2.72
N ALA A 99 -5.40 -0.51 2.04
CA ALA A 99 -5.45 -0.12 0.62
C ALA A 99 -5.13 1.37 0.42
N ILE A 100 -5.65 2.24 1.29
CA ILE A 100 -5.31 3.67 1.28
C ILE A 100 -3.80 3.83 1.58
N PHE A 101 -3.29 3.13 2.59
CA PHE A 101 -1.91 3.23 3.04
C PHE A 101 -0.92 2.70 1.99
N ALA A 102 -1.17 1.53 1.39
CA ALA A 102 -0.32 0.98 0.33
C ALA A 102 -0.20 1.93 -0.88
N PHE A 103 -1.31 2.55 -1.27
CA PHE A 103 -1.30 3.54 -2.35
C PHE A 103 -0.63 4.84 -1.93
N ALA A 104 -0.87 5.33 -0.71
CA ALA A 104 -0.22 6.52 -0.15
C ALA A 104 1.31 6.36 -0.14
N LEU A 105 1.82 5.23 0.34
CA LEU A 105 3.25 4.92 0.35
C LEU A 105 3.85 4.84 -1.07
N SER A 106 3.10 4.31 -2.04
CA SER A 106 3.52 4.27 -3.44
C SER A 106 3.67 5.69 -4.03
N LEU A 107 2.73 6.59 -3.74
CA LEU A 107 2.82 7.99 -4.15
C LEU A 107 3.92 8.74 -3.40
N LEU A 108 4.05 8.49 -2.10
CA LEU A 108 5.11 9.06 -1.26
C LEU A 108 6.49 8.66 -1.79
N GLY A 109 6.70 7.39 -2.16
CA GLY A 109 7.93 6.94 -2.78
C GLY A 109 8.23 7.70 -4.08
N THR A 110 7.22 7.89 -4.93
CA THR A 110 7.36 8.69 -6.16
C THR A 110 7.73 10.14 -5.86
N PHE A 111 7.12 10.74 -4.85
CA PHE A 111 7.45 12.08 -4.37
C PHE A 111 8.90 12.15 -3.89
N LEU A 112 9.32 11.25 -3.03
CA LEU A 112 10.68 11.25 -2.46
C LEU A 112 11.74 11.17 -3.56
N VAL A 113 11.56 10.28 -4.54
CA VAL A 113 12.52 10.10 -5.65
C VAL A 113 12.57 11.34 -6.55
N ARG A 114 11.43 12.02 -6.78
CA ARG A 114 11.34 13.14 -7.74
C ARG A 114 11.59 14.51 -7.12
N SER A 115 11.32 14.69 -5.85
CA SER A 115 11.41 16.01 -5.20
C SER A 115 12.84 16.51 -4.99
N GLY A 116 13.83 15.61 -4.96
CA GLY A 116 15.20 15.94 -4.56
C GLY A 116 15.38 16.14 -3.05
N VAL A 117 14.37 15.80 -2.24
CA VAL A 117 14.44 15.88 -0.77
C VAL A 117 15.41 14.85 -0.21
N ILE A 118 15.54 13.69 -0.87
CA ILE A 118 16.45 12.64 -0.44
C ILE A 118 17.70 12.60 -1.32
N THR A 119 18.84 12.32 -0.70
CA THR A 119 20.08 12.03 -1.40
C THR A 119 20.21 10.53 -1.61
N SER A 120 20.24 10.10 -2.86
CA SER A 120 20.38 8.70 -3.24
C SER A 120 21.05 8.59 -4.59
N VAL A 121 21.84 7.54 -4.78
CA VAL A 121 22.42 7.20 -6.08
C VAL A 121 21.38 6.78 -7.12
N HIS A 122 20.16 6.43 -6.68
CA HIS A 122 19.00 6.14 -7.53
C HIS A 122 18.16 7.36 -7.87
N SER A 123 18.49 8.55 -7.35
CA SER A 123 17.73 9.79 -7.58
C SER A 123 18.29 10.57 -8.76
N PHE A 124 18.10 10.05 -9.98
CA PHE A 124 18.73 10.60 -11.19
C PHE A 124 18.12 11.88 -11.76
N ALA A 125 16.92 12.23 -11.38
CA ALA A 125 16.19 13.36 -11.98
C ALA A 125 15.36 14.10 -10.92
N ALA A 126 16.07 14.75 -9.98
CA ALA A 126 15.44 15.62 -9.01
C ALA A 126 14.82 16.83 -9.71
N ASP A 127 13.52 17.06 -9.48
CA ASP A 127 12.76 18.19 -9.98
C ASP A 127 11.80 18.66 -8.89
N PRO A 128 12.17 19.71 -8.13
CA PRO A 128 11.35 20.21 -7.02
C PRO A 128 9.94 20.64 -7.46
N THR A 129 9.78 21.15 -8.67
CA THR A 129 8.48 21.60 -9.19
C THR A 129 7.55 20.40 -9.40
N ARG A 130 8.04 19.34 -10.03
CA ARG A 130 7.28 18.11 -10.20
C ARG A 130 7.04 17.41 -8.86
N GLY A 131 8.02 17.47 -7.95
CA GLY A 131 7.88 16.99 -6.57
C GLY A 131 6.71 17.65 -5.87
N LEU A 132 6.59 18.99 -5.95
CA LEU A 132 5.47 19.74 -5.34
C LEU A 132 4.12 19.31 -5.92
N VAL A 133 4.01 19.13 -7.25
CA VAL A 133 2.78 18.65 -7.88
C VAL A 133 2.38 17.28 -7.36
N ILE A 134 3.34 16.34 -7.26
CA ILE A 134 3.09 15.00 -6.72
C ILE A 134 2.63 15.08 -5.25
N LEU A 135 3.23 15.96 -4.44
CA LEU A 135 2.85 16.17 -3.04
C LEU A 135 1.41 16.69 -2.91
N VAL A 136 1.01 17.63 -3.76
CA VAL A 136 -0.37 18.15 -3.81
C VAL A 136 -1.35 17.04 -4.18
N ILE A 137 -1.03 16.24 -5.20
CA ILE A 137 -1.84 15.08 -5.63
C ILE A 137 -1.96 14.06 -4.49
N LEU A 138 -0.85 13.74 -3.82
CA LEU A 138 -0.83 12.87 -2.64
C LEU A 138 -1.78 13.40 -1.56
N GLY A 139 -1.67 14.68 -1.21
CA GLY A 139 -2.52 15.31 -0.20
C GLY A 139 -4.01 15.23 -0.54
N ILE A 140 -4.37 15.53 -1.79
CA ILE A 140 -5.78 15.48 -2.26
C ILE A 140 -6.30 14.05 -2.24
N ILE A 141 -5.57 13.10 -2.80
CA ILE A 141 -6.05 11.73 -2.96
C ILE A 141 -6.10 11.01 -1.61
N VAL A 142 -5.02 11.07 -0.84
CA VAL A 142 -4.96 10.40 0.47
C VAL A 142 -5.86 11.10 1.47
N GLY A 143 -5.84 12.44 1.51
CA GLY A 143 -6.75 13.23 2.36
C GLY A 143 -8.21 12.98 2.02
N GLY A 144 -8.57 12.94 0.73
CA GLY A 144 -9.92 12.59 0.26
C GLY A 144 -10.32 11.17 0.63
N GLY A 145 -9.39 10.20 0.49
CA GLY A 145 -9.63 8.81 0.88
C GLY A 145 -9.86 8.64 2.39
N LEU A 146 -9.03 9.28 3.21
CA LEU A 146 -9.18 9.28 4.67
C LEU A 146 -10.45 10.00 5.11
N LEU A 147 -10.79 11.13 4.49
CA LEU A 147 -12.04 11.84 4.75
C LEU A 147 -13.24 10.97 4.42
N MET A 148 -13.24 10.31 3.25
CA MET A 148 -14.32 9.38 2.87
C MET A 148 -14.43 8.23 3.86
N PHE A 149 -13.30 7.68 4.32
CA PHE A 149 -13.29 6.65 5.35
C PHE A 149 -13.87 7.18 6.68
N ALA A 150 -13.48 8.36 7.11
CA ALA A 150 -14.00 8.98 8.34
C ALA A 150 -15.52 9.23 8.26
N LEU A 151 -16.03 9.69 7.11
CA LEU A 151 -17.44 10.00 6.93
C LEU A 151 -18.32 8.76 6.72
N ARG A 152 -17.77 7.65 6.21
CA ARG A 152 -18.55 6.46 5.83
C ARG A 152 -18.10 5.16 6.49
N GLY A 153 -16.94 5.15 7.15
CA GLY A 153 -16.41 3.96 7.81
C GLY A 153 -17.30 3.42 8.94
N TRP A 154 -18.11 4.27 9.57
CA TRP A 154 -19.08 3.85 10.58
C TRP A 154 -20.18 2.93 10.04
N ARG A 155 -20.43 2.93 8.72
CA ARG A 155 -21.37 2.01 8.06
C ARG A 155 -20.84 0.59 7.91
N LEU A 156 -19.55 0.40 8.21
CA LEU A 156 -18.93 -0.91 8.23
C LEU A 156 -19.42 -1.67 9.45
N THR A 157 -20.42 -2.51 9.28
CA THR A 157 -20.96 -3.35 10.34
C THR A 157 -19.88 -4.31 10.83
N ILE A 158 -19.62 -4.29 12.13
CA ILE A 158 -18.75 -5.26 12.79
C ILE A 158 -19.59 -6.52 13.00
N GLU A 159 -19.39 -7.52 12.15
CA GLU A 159 -20.15 -8.77 12.19
C GLU A 159 -19.63 -9.75 13.25
N SER A 160 -18.51 -9.46 13.91
CA SER A 160 -17.94 -10.33 14.94
C SER A 160 -17.32 -9.56 16.11
N GLN A 161 -17.52 -10.06 17.33
CA GLN A 161 -16.78 -9.61 18.49
C GLN A 161 -15.39 -10.26 18.49
N TYR A 162 -14.35 -9.44 18.50
CA TYR A 162 -12.97 -9.93 18.61
C TYR A 162 -12.67 -10.32 20.03
N GLN A 163 -12.21 -11.55 20.23
CA GLN A 163 -11.55 -11.93 21.49
C GLN A 163 -10.07 -11.52 21.41
N LEU A 164 -9.52 -11.02 22.51
CA LEU A 164 -8.12 -10.57 22.59
C LEU A 164 -7.11 -11.66 22.19
N ILE A 165 -7.44 -12.94 22.47
CA ILE A 165 -6.65 -14.09 22.04
C ILE A 165 -7.50 -14.87 21.03
N SER A 166 -7.39 -14.50 19.76
CA SER A 166 -8.06 -15.16 18.64
C SER A 166 -7.13 -15.23 17.44
N ARG A 167 -7.45 -16.10 16.48
CA ARG A 167 -6.70 -16.16 15.22
C ARG A 167 -6.72 -14.82 14.46
N GLU A 168 -7.81 -14.09 14.61
CA GLU A 168 -8.00 -12.76 14.04
C GLU A 168 -7.03 -11.74 14.65
N SER A 169 -6.89 -11.74 15.97
CA SER A 169 -5.92 -10.86 16.66
C SER A 169 -4.48 -11.16 16.25
N PHE A 170 -4.11 -12.42 16.12
CA PHE A 170 -2.79 -12.80 15.62
C PHE A 170 -2.54 -12.36 14.17
N LEU A 171 -3.57 -12.35 13.31
CA LEU A 171 -3.43 -11.84 11.95
C LEU A 171 -3.23 -10.32 11.91
N VAL A 172 -3.92 -9.56 12.78
CA VAL A 172 -3.68 -8.11 12.91
C VAL A 172 -2.27 -7.85 13.42
N ILE A 173 -1.84 -8.56 14.47
CA ILE A 173 -0.48 -8.45 15.01
C ILE A 173 0.55 -8.77 13.92
N ASN A 174 0.36 -9.83 13.15
CA ASN A 174 1.24 -10.17 12.04
C ASN A 174 1.29 -9.06 10.98
N ASN A 175 0.16 -8.47 10.62
CA ASN A 175 0.13 -7.35 9.68
C ASN A 175 0.85 -6.10 10.24
N VAL A 176 0.71 -5.83 11.53
CA VAL A 176 1.42 -4.73 12.21
C VAL A 176 2.93 -4.99 12.20
N ILE A 177 3.36 -6.22 12.53
CA ILE A 177 4.79 -6.60 12.50
C ILE A 177 5.39 -6.45 11.10
N ILE A 178 4.61 -6.74 10.03
CA ILE A 178 5.08 -6.56 8.65
C ILE A 178 5.27 -5.07 8.31
N LEU A 179 4.55 -4.17 8.99
CA LEU A 179 4.57 -2.73 8.71
C LEU A 179 5.60 -1.94 9.54
N ILE A 180 6.14 -2.54 10.61
CA ILE A 180 7.19 -1.98 11.48
C ILE A 180 8.57 -2.43 11.02
#